data_6db4a1ce816b67e12192fca394f95894
#
_entry.id   6db4a1ce816b67e12192fca394f95894
#
_cell.length_a   1.000
_cell.length_b   1.000
_cell.length_c   1.000
_cell.angle_alpha   90.00
_cell.angle_beta   90.00
_cell.angle_gamma   90.00
#
_symmetry.space_group_name_H-M   'P 1'
#
loop_
_entity.id
_entity.type
_entity.pdbx_description
1 polymer ?
#
loop_
_entity_poly.entity_id
_entity_poly.type
_entity_poly.pdbx_seq_one_letter_code
_entity_poly.pdbx_strand_id
1 'polypeptide(L)'
;MDKTKCIAALFDFDGVVMDTETQYTVYWDEVGRQYHPELPHFGALIKGQTLTQIYDKHFAGMTEEQSKITARLNRFEREMTLEYIAGVVDFMKDLRAHGVKIAIVTSSNELKMANVYAAHPELKEGLVDRILTAEMFTRSKPAPDCFLLGAEVFGTLPQNCVVFEDSFHGLEAGNAAGMTVVGLSTTNTAEAIKDKCKLSIPDFVGFNYEKMMALLG
;
A
#
# COMPACT_ATOMS: atom_id res chain seq x y z
N MET A 1 7.03 -24.05 13.88
CA MET A 1 7.63 -22.76 14.27
C MET A 1 6.78 -22.15 15.35
N ASP A 2 7.39 -21.60 16.37
CA ASP A 2 6.70 -20.89 17.43
C ASP A 2 6.19 -19.54 16.85
N LYS A 3 4.86 -19.44 16.64
CA LYS A 3 4.20 -18.26 16.07
C LYS A 3 4.42 -16.98 16.90
N THR A 4 4.84 -17.12 18.15
CA THR A 4 5.07 -15.99 19.06
C THR A 4 6.39 -15.27 18.79
N LYS A 5 7.29 -15.84 17.99
CA LYS A 5 8.63 -15.30 17.71
C LYS A 5 8.82 -14.74 16.29
N CYS A 6 7.86 -14.95 15.38
CA CYS A 6 7.97 -14.45 14.02
C CYS A 6 7.42 -13.02 13.96
N ILE A 7 8.28 -12.06 13.67
CA ILE A 7 7.91 -10.66 13.40
C ILE A 7 7.73 -10.46 11.91
N ALA A 8 6.71 -9.71 11.49
CA ALA A 8 6.48 -9.36 10.11
C ALA A 8 6.29 -7.84 9.93
N ALA A 9 6.86 -7.31 8.86
CA ALA A 9 6.64 -5.96 8.38
C ALA A 9 5.83 -6.03 7.08
N LEU A 10 4.67 -5.40 7.07
CA LEU A 10 3.71 -5.41 5.99
C LEU A 10 3.61 -4.00 5.41
N PHE A 11 4.08 -3.83 4.19
CA PHE A 11 4.15 -2.54 3.52
C PHE A 11 3.02 -2.42 2.50
N ASP A 12 2.23 -1.34 2.53
CA ASP A 12 1.54 -0.94 1.33
C ASP A 12 2.55 -0.61 0.22
N PHE A 13 2.10 -0.44 -1.00
CA PHE A 13 2.99 -0.21 -2.14
C PHE A 13 3.04 1.27 -2.55
N ASP A 14 1.89 1.80 -2.97
CA ASP A 14 1.78 3.16 -3.50
C ASP A 14 1.85 4.19 -2.36
N GLY A 15 2.78 5.13 -2.45
CA GLY A 15 3.00 6.11 -1.38
C GLY A 15 3.76 5.58 -0.15
N VAL A 16 4.10 4.29 -0.11
CA VAL A 16 4.87 3.65 0.97
C VAL A 16 6.17 3.07 0.47
N VAL A 17 6.12 2.17 -0.52
CA VAL A 17 7.32 1.61 -1.15
C VAL A 17 7.73 2.46 -2.36
N MET A 18 6.77 2.87 -3.19
CA MET A 18 6.99 3.67 -4.39
C MET A 18 6.29 5.02 -4.29
N ASP A 19 6.96 6.09 -4.76
CA ASP A 19 6.41 7.45 -4.87
C ASP A 19 5.54 7.58 -6.13
N THR A 20 4.35 7.02 -6.06
CA THR A 20 3.40 6.97 -7.20
C THR A 20 2.15 7.81 -6.98
N GLU A 21 1.83 8.16 -5.75
CA GLU A 21 0.56 8.76 -5.35
C GLU A 21 0.27 10.13 -5.99
N THR A 22 1.28 10.97 -6.14
CA THR A 22 1.12 12.27 -6.84
C THR A 22 0.74 12.07 -8.30
N GLN A 23 1.34 11.08 -8.98
CA GLN A 23 1.07 10.75 -10.37
C GLN A 23 -0.36 10.20 -10.54
N TYR A 24 -0.80 9.31 -9.63
CA TYR A 24 -2.19 8.82 -9.62
C TYR A 24 -3.19 9.94 -9.34
N THR A 25 -2.87 10.86 -8.43
CA THR A 25 -3.75 11.99 -8.14
C THR A 25 -4.02 12.80 -9.40
N VAL A 26 -2.98 13.13 -10.17
CA VAL A 26 -3.11 13.87 -11.44
C VAL A 26 -3.97 13.10 -12.44
N TYR A 27 -3.68 11.80 -12.64
CA TYR A 27 -4.43 10.93 -13.54
C TYR A 27 -5.93 10.87 -13.17
N TRP A 28 -6.24 10.58 -11.91
CA TRP A 28 -7.62 10.42 -11.45
C TRP A 28 -8.37 11.75 -11.35
N ASP A 29 -7.71 12.86 -11.10
CA ASP A 29 -8.32 14.19 -11.18
C ASP A 29 -8.71 14.55 -12.63
N GLU A 30 -7.96 14.08 -13.64
CA GLU A 30 -8.35 14.21 -15.04
C GLU A 30 -9.60 13.36 -15.36
N VAL A 31 -9.64 12.13 -14.88
CA VAL A 31 -10.81 11.26 -15.02
C VAL A 31 -12.02 11.88 -14.31
N GLY A 32 -11.83 12.39 -13.10
CA GLY A 32 -12.87 13.09 -12.34
C GLY A 32 -13.42 14.29 -13.09
N ARG A 33 -12.57 15.18 -13.60
CA ARG A 33 -13.01 16.34 -14.40
C ARG A 33 -13.83 15.94 -15.63
N GLN A 34 -13.53 14.80 -16.26
CA GLN A 34 -14.22 14.33 -17.44
C GLN A 34 -15.58 13.70 -17.13
N TYR A 35 -15.70 12.90 -16.08
CA TYR A 35 -16.86 12.07 -15.81
C TYR A 35 -17.67 12.48 -14.58
N HIS A 36 -17.02 13.15 -13.61
CA HIS A 36 -17.58 13.56 -12.33
C HIS A 36 -17.16 14.99 -11.97
N PRO A 37 -17.49 15.99 -12.83
CA PRO A 37 -17.11 17.39 -12.58
C PRO A 37 -17.68 17.95 -11.26
N GLU A 38 -18.73 17.33 -10.72
CA GLU A 38 -19.33 17.62 -9.41
C GLU A 38 -18.49 17.16 -8.21
N LEU A 39 -17.48 16.29 -8.43
CA LEU A 39 -16.59 15.76 -7.40
C LEU A 39 -15.18 16.35 -7.54
N PRO A 40 -14.91 17.54 -6.98
CA PRO A 40 -13.56 18.11 -7.03
C PRO A 40 -12.57 17.23 -6.27
N HIS A 41 -11.31 17.20 -6.73
CA HIS A 41 -10.25 16.39 -6.13
C HIS A 41 -10.56 14.88 -6.11
N PHE A 42 -11.10 14.39 -7.22
CA PHE A 42 -11.52 12.99 -7.37
C PHE A 42 -10.38 12.00 -7.05
N GLY A 43 -9.14 12.30 -7.47
CA GLY A 43 -7.98 11.49 -7.16
C GLY A 43 -7.75 11.32 -5.65
N ALA A 44 -7.94 12.36 -4.86
CA ALA A 44 -7.83 12.27 -3.40
C ALA A 44 -8.98 11.45 -2.77
N LEU A 45 -10.18 11.55 -3.34
CA LEU A 45 -11.38 10.85 -2.83
C LEU A 45 -11.28 9.33 -2.92
N ILE A 46 -10.57 8.81 -3.93
CA ILE A 46 -10.51 7.36 -4.23
C ILE A 46 -9.24 6.66 -3.71
N LYS A 47 -8.33 7.38 -3.04
CA LYS A 47 -7.08 6.83 -2.52
C LYS A 47 -7.30 5.59 -1.65
N GLY A 48 -6.46 4.58 -1.83
CA GLY A 48 -6.52 3.31 -1.11
C GLY A 48 -7.61 2.34 -1.58
N GLN A 49 -8.41 2.71 -2.60
CA GLN A 49 -9.44 1.84 -3.18
C GLN A 49 -8.87 1.03 -4.35
N THR A 50 -9.40 -0.18 -4.54
CA THR A 50 -9.14 -0.95 -5.76
C THR A 50 -9.91 -0.38 -6.95
N LEU A 51 -9.47 -0.67 -8.17
CA LEU A 51 -10.16 -0.27 -9.39
C LEU A 51 -11.63 -0.75 -9.41
N THR A 52 -11.89 -1.97 -8.91
CA THR A 52 -13.25 -2.51 -8.77
C THR A 52 -14.10 -1.63 -7.86
N GLN A 53 -13.60 -1.26 -6.68
CA GLN A 53 -14.34 -0.39 -5.76
C GLN A 53 -14.64 0.99 -6.38
N ILE A 54 -13.68 1.55 -7.12
CA ILE A 54 -13.87 2.84 -7.82
C ILE A 54 -14.98 2.71 -8.86
N TYR A 55 -14.97 1.63 -9.65
CA TYR A 55 -15.97 1.40 -10.68
C TYR A 55 -17.36 1.13 -10.11
N ASP A 56 -17.47 0.28 -9.11
CA ASP A 56 -18.75 -0.03 -8.46
C ASP A 56 -19.40 1.22 -7.87
N LYS A 57 -18.60 2.10 -7.28
CA LYS A 57 -19.09 3.29 -6.57
C LYS A 57 -19.36 4.47 -7.50
N HIS A 58 -18.50 4.70 -8.49
CA HIS A 58 -18.52 5.94 -9.28
C HIS A 58 -18.88 5.73 -10.74
N PHE A 59 -18.74 4.52 -11.28
CA PHE A 59 -18.97 4.22 -12.71
C PHE A 59 -19.93 3.05 -12.92
N ALA A 60 -20.79 2.74 -11.93
CA ALA A 60 -21.77 1.66 -12.03
C ALA A 60 -22.65 1.81 -13.29
N GLY A 61 -22.70 0.77 -14.15
CA GLY A 61 -23.44 0.80 -15.41
C GLY A 61 -22.74 1.50 -16.57
N MET A 62 -21.58 2.13 -16.37
CA MET A 62 -20.81 2.86 -17.39
C MET A 62 -19.73 1.95 -18.02
N THR A 63 -20.11 0.83 -18.59
CA THR A 63 -19.18 -0.23 -19.05
C THR A 63 -18.19 0.25 -20.12
N GLU A 64 -18.65 1.11 -21.04
CA GLU A 64 -17.78 1.65 -22.09
C GLU A 64 -16.74 2.60 -21.51
N GLU A 65 -17.15 3.47 -20.58
CA GLU A 65 -16.27 4.41 -19.88
C GLU A 65 -15.26 3.68 -19.01
N GLN A 66 -15.68 2.67 -18.25
CA GLN A 66 -14.77 1.79 -17.48
C GLN A 66 -13.69 1.18 -18.38
N SER A 67 -14.08 0.69 -19.58
CA SER A 67 -13.12 0.13 -20.53
C SER A 67 -12.12 1.17 -21.04
N LYS A 68 -12.57 2.39 -21.34
CA LYS A 68 -11.70 3.50 -21.77
C LYS A 68 -10.76 3.94 -20.66
N ILE A 69 -11.28 4.06 -19.43
CA ILE A 69 -10.47 4.42 -18.25
C ILE A 69 -9.41 3.35 -17.99
N THR A 70 -9.79 2.06 -18.01
CA THR A 70 -8.85 0.94 -17.83
C THR A 70 -7.74 0.95 -18.88
N ALA A 71 -8.07 1.17 -20.16
CA ALA A 71 -7.07 1.22 -21.22
C ALA A 71 -6.08 2.39 -21.04
N ARG A 72 -6.58 3.56 -20.60
CA ARG A 72 -5.75 4.74 -20.29
C ARG A 72 -4.90 4.50 -19.04
N LEU A 73 -5.48 3.90 -17.98
CA LEU A 73 -4.79 3.56 -16.74
C LEU A 73 -3.62 2.60 -17.01
N ASN A 74 -3.87 1.52 -17.77
CA ASN A 74 -2.83 0.57 -18.12
C ASN A 74 -1.67 1.20 -18.93
N ARG A 75 -1.97 2.22 -19.75
CA ARG A 75 -0.92 2.98 -20.45
C ARG A 75 -0.15 3.85 -19.46
N PHE A 76 -0.85 4.62 -18.64
CA PHE A 76 -0.27 5.47 -17.62
C PHE A 76 0.66 4.67 -16.68
N GLU A 77 0.23 3.50 -16.22
CA GLU A 77 1.02 2.63 -15.33
C GLU A 77 2.28 2.02 -15.98
N ARG A 78 2.31 1.92 -17.32
CA ARG A 78 3.54 1.53 -18.05
C ARG A 78 4.54 2.67 -18.20
N GLU A 79 4.04 3.90 -18.21
CA GLU A 79 4.83 5.10 -18.50
C GLU A 79 5.19 5.89 -17.23
N MET A 80 4.56 5.57 -16.09
CA MET A 80 4.78 6.26 -14.82
C MET A 80 6.20 6.04 -14.29
N THR A 81 6.68 7.02 -13.53
CA THR A 81 7.96 6.92 -12.83
C THR A 81 7.80 6.02 -11.60
N LEU A 82 8.72 5.07 -11.43
CA LEU A 82 8.76 4.14 -10.31
C LEU A 82 10.02 4.43 -9.47
N GLU A 83 9.91 5.39 -8.56
CA GLU A 83 10.99 5.74 -7.63
C GLU A 83 10.64 5.26 -6.22
N TYR A 84 11.62 4.71 -5.51
CA TYR A 84 11.43 4.29 -4.13
C TYR A 84 11.22 5.49 -3.20
N ILE A 85 10.33 5.34 -2.22
CA ILE A 85 10.28 6.27 -1.09
C ILE A 85 11.63 6.26 -0.37
N ALA A 86 12.10 7.45 0.02
CA ALA A 86 13.43 7.62 0.59
C ALA A 86 13.68 6.69 1.79
N GLY A 87 14.78 5.94 1.74
CA GLY A 87 15.22 5.04 2.83
C GLY A 87 14.51 3.68 2.90
N VAL A 88 13.43 3.42 2.13
CA VAL A 88 12.67 2.18 2.26
C VAL A 88 13.50 0.93 1.95
N VAL A 89 14.33 0.97 0.92
CA VAL A 89 15.18 -0.17 0.53
C VAL A 89 16.21 -0.51 1.62
N ASP A 90 16.83 0.52 2.20
CA ASP A 90 17.81 0.32 3.28
C ASP A 90 17.12 -0.21 4.56
N PHE A 91 15.93 0.31 4.86
CA PHE A 91 15.12 -0.20 5.97
C PHE A 91 14.71 -1.68 5.75
N MET A 92 14.25 -2.06 4.55
CA MET A 92 13.92 -3.46 4.24
C MET A 92 15.16 -4.38 4.37
N LYS A 93 16.34 -3.92 3.93
CA LYS A 93 17.60 -4.67 4.10
C LYS A 93 17.97 -4.84 5.58
N ASP A 94 17.79 -3.80 6.39
CA ASP A 94 18.02 -3.85 7.84
C ASP A 94 17.06 -4.84 8.51
N LEU A 95 15.77 -4.80 8.19
CA LEU A 95 14.78 -5.77 8.69
C LEU A 95 15.16 -7.22 8.33
N ARG A 96 15.61 -7.46 7.11
CA ARG A 96 16.05 -8.79 6.67
C ARG A 96 17.27 -9.28 7.44
N ALA A 97 18.24 -8.39 7.70
CA ALA A 97 19.42 -8.73 8.49
C ALA A 97 19.06 -9.20 9.92
N HIS A 98 17.92 -8.73 10.44
CA HIS A 98 17.37 -9.11 11.76
C HIS A 98 16.33 -10.26 11.68
N GLY A 99 16.12 -10.86 10.50
CA GLY A 99 15.22 -12.02 10.33
C GLY A 99 13.73 -11.67 10.34
N VAL A 100 13.36 -10.39 10.21
CA VAL A 100 11.98 -9.95 10.06
C VAL A 100 11.44 -10.40 8.71
N LYS A 101 10.22 -10.90 8.68
CA LYS A 101 9.51 -11.25 7.45
C LYS A 101 8.93 -10.01 6.80
N ILE A 102 9.06 -9.89 5.48
CA ILE A 102 8.62 -8.70 4.74
C ILE A 102 7.60 -9.10 3.68
N ALA A 103 6.44 -8.46 3.68
CA ALA A 103 5.50 -8.52 2.57
C ALA A 103 5.12 -7.11 2.08
N ILE A 104 4.94 -7.00 0.76
CA ILE A 104 4.18 -5.91 0.16
C ILE A 104 2.72 -6.37 0.10
N VAL A 105 1.79 -5.50 0.52
CA VAL A 105 0.34 -5.77 0.60
C VAL A 105 -0.38 -4.61 -0.10
N THR A 106 -0.68 -4.79 -1.39
CA THR A 106 -1.14 -3.71 -2.26
C THR A 106 -2.56 -3.91 -2.79
N SER A 107 -3.28 -2.80 -2.97
CA SER A 107 -4.54 -2.74 -3.73
C SER A 107 -4.34 -2.77 -5.25
N SER A 108 -3.10 -2.77 -5.71
CA SER A 108 -2.73 -2.90 -7.13
C SER A 108 -2.91 -4.33 -7.62
N ASN A 109 -3.25 -4.46 -8.91
CA ASN A 109 -3.42 -5.75 -9.57
C ASN A 109 -2.09 -6.31 -10.11
N GLU A 110 -2.10 -7.60 -10.50
CA GLU A 110 -0.92 -8.27 -11.05
C GLU A 110 -0.39 -7.61 -12.34
N LEU A 111 -1.26 -7.01 -13.16
CA LEU A 111 -0.83 -6.35 -14.40
C LEU A 111 0.06 -5.14 -14.11
N LYS A 112 -0.32 -4.28 -13.15
CA LYS A 112 0.53 -3.18 -12.68
C LYS A 112 1.81 -3.72 -12.06
N MET A 113 1.70 -4.70 -11.18
CA MET A 113 2.87 -5.26 -10.50
C MET A 113 3.85 -5.91 -11.47
N ALA A 114 3.42 -6.44 -12.62
CA ALA A 114 4.31 -6.93 -13.67
C ALA A 114 5.22 -5.82 -14.24
N ASN A 115 4.69 -4.60 -14.41
CA ASN A 115 5.51 -3.43 -14.83
C ASN A 115 6.53 -3.07 -13.74
N VAL A 116 6.11 -3.10 -12.47
CA VAL A 116 6.99 -2.85 -11.33
C VAL A 116 8.13 -3.87 -11.27
N TYR A 117 7.85 -5.16 -11.44
CA TYR A 117 8.88 -6.21 -11.41
C TYR A 117 9.87 -6.11 -12.56
N ALA A 118 9.43 -5.60 -13.72
CA ALA A 118 10.32 -5.36 -14.85
C ALA A 118 11.30 -4.20 -14.57
N ALA A 119 10.87 -3.18 -13.85
CA ALA A 119 11.68 -2.03 -13.46
C ALA A 119 12.54 -2.32 -12.21
N HIS A 120 12.01 -3.11 -11.26
CA HIS A 120 12.58 -3.40 -9.95
C HIS A 120 12.58 -4.90 -9.65
N PRO A 121 13.41 -5.71 -10.36
CA PRO A 121 13.45 -7.16 -10.18
C PRO A 121 13.85 -7.59 -8.76
N GLU A 122 14.62 -6.76 -8.04
CA GLU A 122 15.05 -7.00 -6.67
C GLU A 122 13.89 -7.23 -5.69
N LEU A 123 12.71 -6.70 -5.98
CA LEU A 123 11.50 -6.96 -5.18
C LEU A 123 11.14 -8.45 -5.15
N LYS A 124 11.34 -9.17 -6.25
CA LYS A 124 11.15 -10.61 -6.35
C LYS A 124 12.43 -11.41 -6.06
N GLU A 125 13.60 -10.82 -6.28
CA GLU A 125 14.89 -11.46 -6.15
C GLU A 125 15.47 -11.39 -4.73
N GLY A 126 14.62 -11.18 -3.74
CA GLY A 126 14.98 -11.36 -2.34
C GLY A 126 14.92 -10.10 -1.47
N LEU A 127 14.47 -8.95 -1.96
CA LEU A 127 14.23 -7.78 -1.11
C LEU A 127 13.04 -8.01 -0.20
N VAL A 128 11.97 -8.64 -0.69
CA VAL A 128 10.79 -9.02 0.10
C VAL A 128 10.53 -10.52 0.06
N ASP A 129 9.83 -11.08 1.06
CA ASP A 129 9.50 -12.50 1.11
C ASP A 129 8.19 -12.83 0.36
N ARG A 130 7.24 -11.88 0.30
CA ARG A 130 5.92 -12.03 -0.34
C ARG A 130 5.44 -10.70 -0.91
N ILE A 131 4.65 -10.81 -1.99
CA ILE A 131 3.87 -9.70 -2.53
C ILE A 131 2.43 -10.20 -2.65
N LEU A 132 1.49 -9.49 -2.02
CA LEU A 132 0.07 -9.81 -1.97
C LEU A 132 -0.70 -8.73 -2.73
N THR A 133 -1.28 -9.10 -3.85
CA THR A 133 -1.98 -8.21 -4.78
C THR A 133 -3.48 -8.23 -4.57
N ALA A 134 -4.21 -7.32 -5.21
CA ALA A 134 -5.65 -7.16 -5.06
C ALA A 134 -6.45 -8.44 -5.30
N GLU A 135 -5.96 -9.34 -6.14
CA GLU A 135 -6.62 -10.61 -6.48
C GLU A 135 -6.54 -11.66 -5.38
N MET A 136 -5.67 -11.47 -4.37
CA MET A 136 -5.38 -12.48 -3.36
C MET A 136 -6.27 -12.38 -2.12
N PHE A 137 -7.06 -11.31 -1.97
CA PHE A 137 -7.94 -11.13 -0.81
C PHE A 137 -9.37 -10.78 -1.23
N THR A 138 -10.35 -11.18 -0.42
CA THR A 138 -11.77 -11.08 -0.77
C THR A 138 -12.30 -9.66 -0.62
N ARG A 139 -11.93 -8.98 0.46
CA ARG A 139 -12.35 -7.61 0.74
C ARG A 139 -11.14 -6.70 0.77
N SER A 140 -11.22 -5.63 -0.01
CA SER A 140 -10.18 -4.60 -0.07
C SER A 140 -10.23 -3.69 1.16
N LYS A 141 -9.14 -2.95 1.42
CA LYS A 141 -9.08 -1.87 2.40
C LYS A 141 -10.34 -0.98 2.29
N PRO A 142 -10.98 -0.61 3.40
CA PRO A 142 -10.54 -0.67 4.78
C PRO A 142 -10.78 -1.99 5.52
N ALA A 143 -11.25 -3.06 4.85
CA ALA A 143 -11.34 -4.37 5.49
C ALA A 143 -9.92 -4.91 5.82
N PRO A 144 -9.76 -5.64 6.95
CA PRO A 144 -8.45 -6.10 7.41
C PRO A 144 -7.89 -7.30 6.61
N ASP A 145 -8.64 -7.84 5.67
CA ASP A 145 -8.39 -9.13 5.00
C ASP A 145 -6.98 -9.22 4.41
N CYS A 146 -6.51 -8.16 3.74
CA CYS A 146 -5.21 -8.14 3.10
C CYS A 146 -4.06 -8.23 4.11
N PHE A 147 -4.13 -7.52 5.23
CA PHE A 147 -3.10 -7.57 6.27
C PHE A 147 -3.19 -8.85 7.11
N LEU A 148 -4.40 -9.36 7.38
CA LEU A 148 -4.56 -10.68 8.01
C LEU A 148 -3.96 -11.79 7.14
N LEU A 149 -4.15 -11.74 5.81
CA LEU A 149 -3.46 -12.64 4.88
C LEU A 149 -1.93 -12.51 4.99
N GLY A 150 -1.41 -11.28 5.15
CA GLY A 150 0.01 -11.03 5.38
C GLY A 150 0.55 -11.72 6.63
N ALA A 151 -0.20 -11.72 7.73
CA ALA A 151 0.17 -12.48 8.93
C ALA A 151 0.07 -13.99 8.70
N GLU A 152 -0.98 -14.45 8.02
CA GLU A 152 -1.24 -15.87 7.75
C GLU A 152 -0.12 -16.51 6.91
N VAL A 153 0.31 -15.88 5.81
CA VAL A 153 1.34 -16.44 4.93
C VAL A 153 2.70 -16.61 5.60
N PHE A 154 2.95 -15.88 6.69
CA PHE A 154 4.15 -16.03 7.52
C PHE A 154 3.92 -16.89 8.76
N GLY A 155 2.67 -17.31 9.02
CA GLY A 155 2.31 -18.07 10.21
C GLY A 155 2.58 -17.31 11.50
N THR A 156 2.43 -15.99 11.50
CA THR A 156 2.61 -15.11 12.67
C THR A 156 1.26 -14.62 13.21
N LEU A 157 1.31 -13.98 14.38
CA LEU A 157 0.13 -13.38 14.99
C LEU A 157 0.01 -11.91 14.58
N PRO A 158 -1.20 -11.34 14.43
CA PRO A 158 -1.38 -9.93 14.08
C PRO A 158 -0.62 -8.96 15.00
N GLN A 159 -0.59 -9.19 16.29
CA GLN A 159 0.16 -8.35 17.26
C GLN A 159 1.68 -8.36 17.06
N ASN A 160 2.21 -9.30 16.28
CA ASN A 160 3.63 -9.36 15.90
C ASN A 160 3.88 -8.74 14.51
N CYS A 161 2.88 -8.09 13.93
CA CYS A 161 2.99 -7.43 12.63
C CYS A 161 3.01 -5.91 12.79
N VAL A 162 3.86 -5.27 11.98
CA VAL A 162 3.86 -3.81 11.80
C VAL A 162 3.42 -3.51 10.38
N VAL A 163 2.39 -2.70 10.24
CA VAL A 163 1.85 -2.20 8.97
C VAL A 163 2.43 -0.82 8.69
N PHE A 164 2.89 -0.59 7.45
CA PHE A 164 3.32 0.71 6.93
C PHE A 164 2.33 1.15 5.85
N GLU A 165 1.68 2.31 6.05
CA GLU A 165 0.55 2.78 5.25
C GLU A 165 0.46 4.30 5.22
N ASP A 166 -0.08 4.85 4.11
CA ASP A 166 -0.20 6.29 3.89
C ASP A 166 -1.65 6.75 3.68
N SER A 167 -2.56 5.82 3.35
CA SER A 167 -3.97 6.10 3.06
C SER A 167 -4.88 5.88 4.27
N PHE A 168 -5.98 6.64 4.36
CA PHE A 168 -6.96 6.45 5.43
C PHE A 168 -7.56 5.03 5.45
N HIS A 169 -7.88 4.46 4.28
CA HIS A 169 -8.44 3.12 4.20
C HIS A 169 -7.43 2.05 4.65
N GLY A 170 -6.16 2.21 4.31
CA GLY A 170 -5.15 1.27 4.72
C GLY A 170 -4.78 1.37 6.20
N LEU A 171 -4.70 2.57 6.75
CA LEU A 171 -4.52 2.79 8.20
C LEU A 171 -5.67 2.13 9.00
N GLU A 172 -6.92 2.29 8.52
CA GLU A 172 -8.08 1.64 9.12
C GLU A 172 -7.98 0.11 9.02
N ALA A 173 -7.59 -0.42 7.86
CA ALA A 173 -7.41 -1.86 7.66
C ALA A 173 -6.35 -2.47 8.59
N GLY A 174 -5.20 -1.80 8.76
CA GLY A 174 -4.15 -2.22 9.68
C GLY A 174 -4.61 -2.25 11.14
N ASN A 175 -5.31 -1.20 11.58
CA ASN A 175 -5.91 -1.14 12.92
C ASN A 175 -6.99 -2.22 13.11
N ALA A 176 -7.87 -2.41 12.13
CA ALA A 176 -8.90 -3.44 12.17
C ALA A 176 -8.33 -4.87 12.19
N ALA A 177 -7.13 -5.07 11.63
CA ALA A 177 -6.39 -6.32 11.73
C ALA A 177 -5.75 -6.56 13.12
N GLY A 178 -5.80 -5.58 14.03
CA GLY A 178 -5.16 -5.66 15.35
C GLY A 178 -3.63 -5.59 15.30
N MET A 179 -3.08 -4.89 14.31
CA MET A 179 -1.65 -4.74 14.09
C MET A 179 -1.14 -3.38 14.57
N THR A 180 0.17 -3.27 14.78
CA THR A 180 0.80 -1.96 14.98
C THR A 180 0.90 -1.24 13.64
N VAL A 181 0.38 0.00 13.58
CA VAL A 181 0.34 0.78 12.34
C VAL A 181 1.31 1.96 12.43
N VAL A 182 2.19 2.07 11.45
CA VAL A 182 3.05 3.23 11.18
C VAL A 182 2.50 3.94 9.96
N GLY A 183 2.10 5.20 10.13
CA GLY A 183 1.57 6.03 9.05
C GLY A 183 2.68 6.77 8.31
N LEU A 184 2.69 6.75 6.99
CA LEU A 184 3.54 7.59 6.16
C LEU A 184 2.81 8.86 5.76
N SER A 185 3.43 10.04 5.96
CA SER A 185 2.84 11.32 5.57
C SER A 185 3.19 11.73 4.14
N THR A 186 3.27 10.77 3.25
CA THR A 186 3.53 10.93 1.82
C THR A 186 2.29 11.35 1.04
N THR A 187 1.11 10.84 1.43
CA THR A 187 -0.18 11.09 0.79
C THR A 187 -1.04 12.05 1.59
N ASN A 188 -1.11 11.84 2.89
CA ASN A 188 -1.85 12.67 3.82
C ASN A 188 -0.90 13.38 4.77
N THR A 189 -1.27 14.55 5.29
CA THR A 189 -0.43 15.25 6.26
C THR A 189 -0.28 14.43 7.56
N ALA A 190 0.87 14.55 8.23
CA ALA A 190 1.10 13.89 9.50
C ALA A 190 0.01 14.21 10.54
N GLU A 191 -0.49 15.45 10.55
CA GLU A 191 -1.60 15.88 11.42
C GLU A 191 -2.92 15.14 11.11
N ALA A 192 -3.20 14.86 9.82
CA ALA A 192 -4.44 14.18 9.42
C ALA A 192 -4.43 12.67 9.80
N ILE A 193 -3.26 12.06 9.92
CA ILE A 193 -3.13 10.63 10.19
C ILE A 193 -2.69 10.30 11.63
N LYS A 194 -2.29 11.29 12.44
CA LYS A 194 -1.70 11.08 13.77
C LYS A 194 -2.53 10.21 14.72
N ASP A 195 -3.87 10.36 14.68
CA ASP A 195 -4.79 9.62 15.55
C ASP A 195 -5.19 8.25 14.96
N LYS A 196 -4.65 7.91 13.78
CA LYS A 196 -4.95 6.66 13.04
C LYS A 196 -3.78 5.69 13.01
N CYS A 197 -2.63 6.07 13.56
CA CYS A 197 -1.42 5.24 13.60
C CYS A 197 -0.68 5.43 14.93
N LYS A 198 0.15 4.47 15.29
CA LYS A 198 0.97 4.53 16.51
C LYS A 198 2.12 5.53 16.36
N LEU A 199 2.63 5.69 15.14
CA LEU A 199 3.69 6.63 14.78
C LEU A 199 3.44 7.12 13.35
N SER A 200 3.66 8.42 13.09
CA SER A 200 3.72 8.98 11.74
C SER A 200 5.16 9.35 11.38
N ILE A 201 5.60 8.94 10.19
CA ILE A 201 6.92 9.27 9.64
C ILE A 201 6.76 9.88 8.24
N PRO A 202 7.66 10.79 7.81
CA PRO A 202 7.59 11.35 6.45
C PRO A 202 8.14 10.38 5.39
N ASP A 203 9.12 9.58 5.74
CA ASP A 203 9.82 8.59 4.93
C ASP A 203 10.58 7.61 5.83
N PHE A 204 11.43 6.75 5.27
CA PHE A 204 12.21 5.76 6.03
C PHE A 204 13.64 6.21 6.34
N VAL A 205 14.04 7.45 6.05
CA VAL A 205 15.38 7.94 6.35
C VAL A 205 15.62 7.93 7.86
N GLY A 206 16.61 7.14 8.29
CA GLY A 206 16.94 6.97 9.70
C GLY A 206 15.91 6.17 10.52
N PHE A 207 14.88 5.59 9.91
CA PHE A 207 14.02 4.58 10.53
C PHE A 207 14.68 3.20 10.38
N ASN A 208 14.72 2.40 11.45
CA ASN A 208 15.47 1.16 11.50
C ASN A 208 14.74 0.09 12.33
N TYR A 209 15.31 -1.11 12.38
CA TYR A 209 14.76 -2.26 13.11
C TYR A 209 14.46 -1.94 14.58
N GLU A 210 15.40 -1.30 15.30
CA GLU A 210 15.23 -0.98 16.73
C GLU A 210 14.03 -0.05 16.95
N LYS A 211 13.87 0.97 16.12
CA LYS A 211 12.73 1.90 16.18
C LYS A 211 11.41 1.19 15.90
N MET A 212 11.38 0.27 14.92
CA MET A 212 10.20 -0.54 14.65
C MET A 212 9.87 -1.45 15.83
N MET A 213 10.86 -2.15 16.39
CA MET A 213 10.66 -3.08 17.51
C MET A 213 10.17 -2.37 18.77
N ALA A 214 10.60 -1.14 19.01
CA ALA A 214 10.12 -0.32 20.14
C ALA A 214 8.60 -0.03 20.06
N LEU A 215 7.98 -0.18 18.88
CA LEU A 215 6.54 -0.01 18.71
C LEU A 215 5.73 -1.27 19.07
N LEU A 216 6.35 -2.45 19.07
CA LEU A 216 5.69 -3.73 19.38
C LEU A 216 5.64 -4.05 20.88
N GLY A 217 6.35 -3.27 21.70
CA GLY A 217 6.46 -3.45 23.16
C GLY A 217 5.33 -2.79 23.95
#